data_50b45be8ca26a767a4e7974d541100a2
#
_entry.id   50b45be8ca26a767a4e7974d541100a2
#
_cell.length_a   1.000
_cell.length_b   1.000
_cell.length_c   1.000
_cell.angle_alpha   90.00
_cell.angle_beta   90.00
_cell.angle_gamma   90.00
#
_symmetry.space_group_name_H-M   'P 1'
#
loop_
_entity.id
_entity.type
_entity.pdbx_description
1 polymer ?
#
loop_
_entity_poly.entity_id
_entity_poly.type
_entity_poly.pdbx_seq_one_letter_code
_entity_poly.pdbx_strand_id
1 'polypeptide(L)'
;MRKLWLALLMAPLLGAPARADDSFVTFKSMSPDLALTLARAALADCQKRGYQVAVAVVDRFGVTQVLLRDRYAGAFAITIATGKAWTAVNFRNNTGDVVATTPPDTGVRALPGATVSTGGVMVEAGGTLVGAIGVSGAPGGDKDEACAKAGIAAIRDKLDF
;
A
#
# COMPACT_ATOMS: atom_id res chain seq x y z
N MET A 1 -21.34 -48.64 -65.03
CA MET A 1 -21.67 -47.25 -64.59
C MET A 1 -21.40 -47.16 -63.11
N ARG A 2 -20.21 -46.66 -62.74
CA ARG A 2 -19.75 -46.52 -61.33
C ARG A 2 -20.04 -45.08 -60.86
N LYS A 3 -20.96 -44.95 -59.90
CA LYS A 3 -21.26 -43.65 -59.25
C LYS A 3 -20.19 -43.33 -58.23
N LEU A 4 -19.38 -42.29 -58.51
CA LEU A 4 -18.49 -41.70 -57.53
C LEU A 4 -19.31 -40.83 -56.56
N TRP A 5 -19.28 -41.16 -55.28
CA TRP A 5 -19.76 -40.29 -54.19
C TRP A 5 -18.63 -39.44 -53.73
N LEU A 6 -18.69 -38.14 -53.97
CA LEU A 6 -17.79 -37.16 -53.33
C LEU A 6 -18.30 -36.90 -51.91
N ALA A 7 -17.57 -37.38 -50.91
CA ALA A 7 -17.78 -37.01 -49.52
C ALA A 7 -17.12 -35.65 -49.26
N LEU A 8 -17.95 -34.62 -49.07
CA LEU A 8 -17.50 -33.29 -48.70
C LEU A 8 -17.13 -33.28 -47.19
N LEU A 9 -15.84 -33.30 -46.85
CA LEU A 9 -15.34 -33.16 -45.49
C LEU A 9 -15.50 -31.68 -45.06
N MET A 10 -16.51 -31.42 -44.25
CA MET A 10 -16.65 -30.17 -43.51
C MET A 10 -15.68 -30.19 -42.32
N ALA A 11 -14.57 -29.48 -42.43
CA ALA A 11 -13.66 -29.24 -41.30
C ALA A 11 -14.28 -28.21 -40.34
N PRO A 12 -14.37 -28.50 -39.04
CA PRO A 12 -14.83 -27.49 -38.08
C PRO A 12 -13.79 -26.37 -37.98
N LEU A 13 -14.19 -25.15 -38.28
CA LEU A 13 -13.41 -23.94 -37.93
C LEU A 13 -13.41 -23.83 -36.38
N LEU A 14 -12.35 -24.31 -35.75
CA LEU A 14 -12.03 -24.00 -34.36
C LEU A 14 -11.72 -22.50 -34.32
N GLY A 15 -12.71 -21.70 -33.95
CA GLY A 15 -12.51 -20.29 -33.64
C GLY A 15 -11.44 -20.15 -32.56
N ALA A 16 -10.33 -19.47 -32.86
CA ALA A 16 -9.34 -19.09 -31.85
C ALA A 16 -10.06 -18.31 -30.72
N PRO A 17 -9.80 -18.60 -29.44
CA PRO A 17 -10.36 -17.81 -28.36
C PRO A 17 -9.95 -16.35 -28.56
N ALA A 18 -10.91 -15.44 -28.56
CA ALA A 18 -10.65 -14.01 -28.57
C ALA A 18 -9.77 -13.69 -27.37
N ARG A 19 -8.55 -13.24 -27.62
CA ARG A 19 -7.67 -12.75 -26.57
C ARG A 19 -8.35 -11.53 -25.98
N ALA A 20 -8.58 -11.54 -24.66
CA ALA A 20 -8.99 -10.34 -23.95
C ALA A 20 -8.00 -9.22 -24.27
N ASP A 21 -8.51 -8.05 -24.61
CA ASP A 21 -7.68 -6.88 -24.92
C ASP A 21 -6.88 -6.50 -23.67
N ASP A 22 -5.55 -6.66 -23.74
CA ASP A 22 -4.60 -6.30 -22.68
C ASP A 22 -4.48 -4.78 -22.47
N SER A 23 -5.36 -3.99 -23.08
CA SER A 23 -5.38 -2.53 -22.97
C SER A 23 -5.83 -2.04 -21.58
N PHE A 24 -6.42 -2.91 -20.77
CA PHE A 24 -6.90 -2.57 -19.43
C PHE A 24 -6.22 -3.41 -18.36
N VAL A 25 -5.83 -2.75 -17.25
CA VAL A 25 -5.28 -3.43 -16.08
C VAL A 25 -6.22 -3.27 -14.90
N THR A 26 -6.36 -4.32 -14.10
CA THR A 26 -7.07 -4.30 -12.82
C THR A 26 -6.07 -4.32 -11.68
N PHE A 27 -6.39 -3.63 -10.59
CA PHE A 27 -5.58 -3.63 -9.38
C PHE A 27 -6.45 -3.70 -8.13
N LYS A 28 -5.88 -4.26 -7.06
CA LYS A 28 -6.51 -4.27 -5.75
C LYS A 28 -6.16 -2.98 -5.00
N SER A 29 -7.11 -2.47 -4.23
CA SER A 29 -6.95 -1.34 -3.32
C SER A 29 -7.72 -1.64 -2.04
N MET A 30 -7.29 -1.08 -0.92
CA MET A 30 -8.04 -1.18 0.33
C MET A 30 -9.36 -0.41 0.22
N SER A 31 -10.42 -0.95 0.81
CA SER A 31 -11.64 -0.17 1.04
C SER A 31 -11.38 0.89 2.12
N PRO A 32 -12.13 2.01 2.13
CA PRO A 32 -12.02 3.03 3.18
C PRO A 32 -12.21 2.45 4.59
N ASP A 33 -13.10 1.47 4.76
CA ASP A 33 -13.35 0.83 6.06
C ASP A 33 -12.15 0.00 6.54
N LEU A 34 -11.48 -0.72 5.62
CA LEU A 34 -10.27 -1.47 5.95
C LEU A 34 -9.13 -0.51 6.29
N ALA A 35 -8.95 0.56 5.53
CA ALA A 35 -7.96 1.61 5.78
C ALA A 35 -8.21 2.29 7.14
N LEU A 36 -9.47 2.54 7.50
CA LEU A 36 -9.83 3.12 8.79
C LEU A 36 -9.57 2.15 9.94
N THR A 37 -9.86 0.85 9.76
CA THR A 37 -9.56 -0.20 10.76
C THR A 37 -8.06 -0.28 11.02
N LEU A 38 -7.25 -0.29 9.96
CA LEU A 38 -5.79 -0.25 10.02
C LEU A 38 -5.29 0.97 10.80
N ALA A 39 -5.77 2.17 10.43
CA ALA A 39 -5.34 3.42 11.05
C ALA A 39 -5.70 3.47 12.55
N ARG A 40 -6.91 3.03 12.91
CA ARG A 40 -7.35 2.98 14.32
C ARG A 40 -6.52 2.00 15.15
N ALA A 41 -6.20 0.85 14.60
CA ALA A 41 -5.39 -0.15 15.31
C ALA A 41 -3.96 0.37 15.57
N ALA A 42 -3.33 1.01 14.58
CA ALA A 42 -2.02 1.62 14.73
C ALA A 42 -2.04 2.76 15.77
N LEU A 43 -3.06 3.64 15.71
CA LEU A 43 -3.22 4.73 16.67
C LEU A 43 -3.39 4.19 18.10
N ALA A 44 -4.23 3.16 18.27
CA ALA A 44 -4.49 2.53 19.57
C ALA A 44 -3.22 1.86 20.14
N ASP A 45 -2.38 1.24 19.31
CA ASP A 45 -1.11 0.66 19.76
C ASP A 45 -0.15 1.75 20.26
N CYS A 46 0.00 2.85 19.52
CA CYS A 46 0.79 4.00 19.96
C CYS A 46 0.27 4.58 21.27
N GLN A 47 -1.05 4.74 21.43
CA GLN A 47 -1.67 5.24 22.67
C GLN A 47 -1.38 4.32 23.86
N LYS A 48 -1.45 2.99 23.69
CA LYS A 48 -1.09 2.01 24.74
C LYS A 48 0.37 2.16 25.18
N ARG A 49 1.24 2.59 24.28
CA ARG A 49 2.66 2.88 24.57
C ARG A 49 2.88 4.28 25.16
N GLY A 50 1.84 5.09 25.30
CA GLY A 50 1.91 6.46 25.80
C GLY A 50 2.30 7.49 24.74
N TYR A 51 2.28 7.16 23.47
CA TYR A 51 2.66 8.07 22.37
C TYR A 51 1.43 8.75 21.78
N GLN A 52 1.59 10.04 21.43
CA GLN A 52 0.58 10.86 20.77
C GLN A 52 1.01 11.10 19.32
N VAL A 53 0.35 10.44 18.39
CA VAL A 53 0.79 10.36 16.99
C VAL A 53 -0.29 10.79 16.00
N ALA A 54 0.13 11.10 14.77
CA ALA A 54 -0.72 11.07 13.59
C ALA A 54 -0.46 9.77 12.82
N VAL A 55 -1.52 9.24 12.22
CA VAL A 55 -1.51 8.04 11.38
C VAL A 55 -2.15 8.39 10.05
N ALA A 56 -1.46 8.15 8.94
CA ALA A 56 -1.98 8.29 7.59
C ALA A 56 -1.99 6.93 6.89
N VAL A 57 -3.07 6.60 6.20
CA VAL A 57 -3.16 5.46 5.29
C VAL A 57 -3.38 5.99 3.89
N VAL A 58 -2.53 5.58 2.96
CA VAL A 58 -2.62 5.94 1.54
C VAL A 58 -2.94 4.70 0.71
N ASP A 59 -3.58 4.92 -0.44
CA ASP A 59 -3.79 3.86 -1.43
C ASP A 59 -2.48 3.52 -2.18
N ARG A 60 -2.55 2.60 -3.12
CA ARG A 60 -1.38 2.17 -3.91
C ARG A 60 -0.76 3.27 -4.79
N PHE A 61 -1.45 4.39 -5.00
CA PHE A 61 -0.97 5.55 -5.76
C PHE A 61 -0.46 6.68 -4.87
N GLY A 62 -0.49 6.49 -3.54
CA GLY A 62 -0.04 7.48 -2.58
C GLY A 62 -1.10 8.53 -2.22
N VAL A 63 -2.36 8.32 -2.61
CA VAL A 63 -3.47 9.22 -2.26
C VAL A 63 -3.99 8.85 -0.88
N THR A 64 -4.12 9.85 0.00
CA THR A 64 -4.57 9.63 1.39
C THR A 64 -6.03 9.20 1.42
N GLN A 65 -6.30 8.03 2.00
CA GLN A 65 -7.63 7.51 2.26
C GLN A 65 -8.11 7.83 3.67
N VAL A 66 -7.20 7.74 4.66
CA VAL A 66 -7.50 7.99 6.07
C VAL A 66 -6.37 8.77 6.71
N LEU A 67 -6.74 9.76 7.52
CA LEU A 67 -5.82 10.51 8.37
C LEU A 67 -6.44 10.63 9.76
N LEU A 68 -5.74 10.12 10.77
CA LEU A 68 -6.10 10.25 12.17
C LEU A 68 -4.97 10.98 12.89
N ARG A 69 -5.35 11.86 13.82
CA ARG A 69 -4.39 12.53 14.70
C ARG A 69 -4.87 12.46 16.14
N ASP A 70 -4.01 12.03 17.03
CA ASP A 70 -4.28 12.13 18.46
C ASP A 70 -4.33 13.60 18.88
N ARG A 71 -5.14 13.91 19.89
CA ARG A 71 -5.42 15.29 20.34
C ARG A 71 -4.17 16.09 20.72
N TYR A 72 -3.14 15.43 21.22
CA TYR A 72 -1.89 16.07 21.64
C TYR A 72 -0.73 15.87 20.66
N ALA A 73 -0.94 15.14 19.56
CA ALA A 73 0.07 15.05 18.53
C ALA A 73 0.30 16.43 17.88
N GLY A 74 1.55 16.81 17.67
CA GLY A 74 1.89 18.07 17.03
C GLY A 74 1.31 18.18 15.62
N ALA A 75 0.99 19.38 15.17
CA ALA A 75 0.43 19.62 13.84
C ALA A 75 1.34 19.08 12.71
N PHE A 76 2.66 19.18 12.86
CA PHE A 76 3.66 18.64 11.92
C PHE A 76 3.55 17.12 11.72
N ALA A 77 3.05 16.39 12.73
CA ALA A 77 2.95 14.93 12.66
C ALA A 77 2.02 14.49 11.51
N ILE A 78 1.03 15.30 11.15
CA ILE A 78 0.13 15.05 10.01
C ILE A 78 0.93 14.96 8.71
N THR A 79 1.72 15.99 8.42
CA THR A 79 2.53 16.06 7.20
C THR A 79 3.58 14.95 7.15
N ILE A 80 4.24 14.70 8.28
CA ILE A 80 5.28 13.66 8.36
C ILE A 80 4.67 12.26 8.19
N ALA A 81 3.55 11.94 8.85
CA ALA A 81 2.88 10.65 8.69
C ALA A 81 2.44 10.42 7.24
N THR A 82 1.81 11.42 6.62
CA THR A 82 1.41 11.35 5.21
C THR A 82 2.61 11.16 4.28
N GLY A 83 3.68 11.93 4.49
CA GLY A 83 4.90 11.81 3.70
C GLY A 83 5.61 10.46 3.87
N LYS A 84 5.62 9.87 5.07
CA LYS A 84 6.15 8.51 5.31
C LYS A 84 5.33 7.46 4.56
N ALA A 85 3.99 7.52 4.61
CA ALA A 85 3.13 6.61 3.87
C ALA A 85 3.33 6.76 2.35
N TRP A 86 3.37 8.00 1.87
CA TRP A 86 3.65 8.31 0.47
C TRP A 86 5.01 7.76 0.02
N THR A 87 6.04 7.95 0.82
CA THR A 87 7.39 7.44 0.54
C THR A 87 7.37 5.91 0.46
N ALA A 88 6.77 5.22 1.43
CA ALA A 88 6.73 3.77 1.44
C ALA A 88 6.08 3.19 0.18
N VAL A 89 4.93 3.74 -0.25
CA VAL A 89 4.21 3.21 -1.42
C VAL A 89 4.91 3.53 -2.73
N ASN A 90 5.51 4.72 -2.89
CA ASN A 90 6.14 5.13 -4.13
C ASN A 90 7.53 4.49 -4.33
N PHE A 91 8.27 4.26 -3.25
CA PHE A 91 9.56 3.54 -3.30
C PHE A 91 9.38 2.02 -3.21
N ARG A 92 8.16 1.54 -2.96
CA ARG A 92 7.84 0.12 -2.77
C ARG A 92 8.78 -0.52 -1.75
N ASN A 93 8.99 0.18 -0.64
CA ASN A 93 9.86 -0.24 0.45
C ASN A 93 9.42 0.44 1.76
N ASN A 94 9.63 -0.22 2.89
CA ASN A 94 9.41 0.43 4.17
C ASN A 94 10.39 1.59 4.35
N THR A 95 9.94 2.68 4.95
CA THR A 95 10.79 3.87 5.05
C THR A 95 12.03 3.66 5.92
N GLY A 96 12.05 2.69 6.82
CA GLY A 96 13.25 2.28 7.55
C GLY A 96 14.35 1.81 6.60
N ASP A 97 14.02 0.98 5.62
CA ASP A 97 14.95 0.49 4.60
C ASP A 97 15.35 1.59 3.61
N VAL A 98 14.38 2.48 3.25
CA VAL A 98 14.69 3.66 2.43
C VAL A 98 15.71 4.56 3.12
N VAL A 99 15.56 4.79 4.43
CA VAL A 99 16.55 5.57 5.23
C VAL A 99 17.93 4.92 5.19
N ALA A 100 17.99 3.58 5.36
CA ALA A 100 19.26 2.84 5.40
C ALA A 100 20.01 2.86 4.07
N THR A 101 19.28 2.94 2.95
CA THR A 101 19.85 2.86 1.59
C THR A 101 19.97 4.21 0.87
N THR A 102 19.44 5.29 1.45
CA THR A 102 19.42 6.63 0.84
C THR A 102 20.40 7.57 1.53
N PRO A 103 21.52 7.92 0.90
CA PRO A 103 22.48 8.88 1.46
C PRO A 103 21.85 10.25 1.79
N PRO A 104 22.39 11.00 2.76
CA PRO A 104 21.82 12.27 3.20
C PRO A 104 21.72 13.36 2.12
N ASP A 105 22.62 13.34 1.16
CA ASP A 105 22.82 14.35 0.11
C ASP A 105 22.11 14.03 -1.22
N THR A 106 21.31 12.97 -1.27
CA THR A 106 20.60 12.59 -2.50
C THR A 106 19.36 13.45 -2.74
N GLY A 107 19.08 13.74 -4.02
CA GLY A 107 17.88 14.45 -4.47
C GLY A 107 16.55 13.80 -4.06
N VAL A 108 16.57 12.50 -3.73
CA VAL A 108 15.39 11.76 -3.22
C VAL A 108 14.79 12.43 -1.98
N ARG A 109 15.64 12.99 -1.09
CA ARG A 109 15.17 13.68 0.12
C ARG A 109 14.50 15.03 -0.16
N ALA A 110 14.69 15.56 -1.37
CA ALA A 110 14.10 16.82 -1.82
C ALA A 110 12.83 16.62 -2.67
N LEU A 111 12.41 15.37 -2.93
CA LEU A 111 11.21 15.12 -3.70
C LEU A 111 9.98 15.65 -2.96
N PRO A 112 9.11 16.45 -3.62
CA PRO A 112 7.86 16.92 -3.02
C PRO A 112 7.00 15.73 -2.54
N GLY A 113 6.58 15.78 -1.29
CA GLY A 113 5.79 14.73 -0.66
C GLY A 113 6.60 13.59 -0.02
N ALA A 114 7.89 13.45 -0.33
CA ALA A 114 8.72 12.43 0.30
C ALA A 114 9.09 12.81 1.74
N THR A 115 9.04 11.83 2.62
CA THR A 115 9.59 11.90 3.98
C THR A 115 10.48 10.69 4.23
N VAL A 116 11.77 10.84 4.03
CA VAL A 116 12.77 9.79 4.24
C VAL A 116 13.10 9.70 5.72
N SER A 117 12.20 9.10 6.47
CA SER A 117 12.26 8.87 7.92
C SER A 117 11.46 7.62 8.28
N THR A 118 12.00 6.78 9.16
CA THR A 118 11.39 5.52 9.60
C THR A 118 9.98 5.72 10.16
N GLY A 119 9.04 4.81 9.85
CA GLY A 119 7.66 4.82 10.34
C GLY A 119 6.61 4.75 9.23
N GLY A 120 7.02 4.63 7.97
CA GLY A 120 6.16 4.29 6.84
C GLY A 120 6.31 2.80 6.51
N VAL A 121 5.21 2.07 6.39
CA VAL A 121 5.20 0.62 6.13
C VAL A 121 4.24 0.32 4.99
N MET A 122 4.70 -0.48 4.03
CA MET A 122 3.86 -0.97 2.94
C MET A 122 2.74 -1.88 3.48
N VAL A 123 1.60 -1.84 2.81
CA VAL A 123 0.50 -2.79 3.01
C VAL A 123 0.37 -3.63 1.75
N GLU A 124 0.58 -4.93 1.91
CA GLU A 124 0.48 -5.91 0.83
C GLU A 124 -0.63 -6.91 1.13
N ALA A 125 -1.33 -7.35 0.08
CA ALA A 125 -2.38 -8.34 0.14
C ALA A 125 -2.16 -9.39 -0.95
N GLY A 126 -1.95 -10.66 -0.55
CA GLY A 126 -1.59 -11.73 -1.49
C GLY A 126 -0.35 -11.39 -2.32
N GLY A 127 0.69 -10.77 -1.72
CA GLY A 127 1.92 -10.34 -2.39
C GLY A 127 1.77 -9.13 -3.32
N THR A 128 0.60 -8.47 -3.33
CA THR A 128 0.36 -7.28 -4.14
C THR A 128 0.31 -6.04 -3.25
N LEU A 129 1.06 -4.99 -3.61
CA LEU A 129 1.00 -3.70 -2.93
C LEU A 129 -0.40 -3.07 -3.09
N VAL A 130 -1.10 -2.84 -1.99
CA VAL A 130 -2.45 -2.25 -1.95
C VAL A 130 -2.50 -0.86 -1.31
N GLY A 131 -1.39 -0.43 -0.70
CA GLY A 131 -1.26 0.88 -0.07
C GLY A 131 -0.09 0.93 0.89
N ALA A 132 -0.08 1.95 1.76
CA ALA A 132 0.89 2.06 2.85
C ALA A 132 0.29 2.81 4.03
N ILE A 133 0.88 2.61 5.21
CA ILE A 133 0.59 3.35 6.43
C ILE A 133 1.82 4.13 6.87
N GLY A 134 1.64 5.36 7.33
CA GLY A 134 2.68 6.17 7.95
C GLY A 134 2.25 6.63 9.34
N VAL A 135 3.18 6.57 10.27
CA VAL A 135 2.98 7.03 11.65
C VAL A 135 4.04 8.06 11.99
N SER A 136 3.66 9.09 12.74
CA SER A 136 4.58 10.13 13.21
C SER A 136 4.13 10.73 14.53
N GLY A 137 5.08 10.96 15.43
CA GLY A 137 4.84 11.59 16.73
C GLY A 137 5.40 10.83 17.93
N ALA A 138 5.79 9.57 17.75
CA ALA A 138 6.52 8.84 18.80
C ALA A 138 7.96 9.39 18.96
N PRO A 139 8.63 9.09 20.09
CA PRO A 139 9.99 9.58 20.35
C PRO A 139 11.07 9.09 19.38
N GLY A 140 10.75 8.23 18.42
CA GLY A 140 11.67 7.71 17.41
C GLY A 140 10.91 7.01 16.29
N GLY A 141 11.49 7.03 15.09
CA GLY A 141 10.87 6.41 13.92
C GLY A 141 10.67 4.89 14.04
N ASP A 142 11.53 4.21 14.80
CA ASP A 142 11.40 2.81 15.16
C ASP A 142 10.10 2.53 15.94
N LYS A 143 9.70 3.45 16.80
CA LYS A 143 8.46 3.36 17.57
C LYS A 143 7.24 3.68 16.72
N ASP A 144 7.35 4.67 15.81
CA ASP A 144 6.33 4.94 14.79
C ASP A 144 6.09 3.69 13.92
N GLU A 145 7.17 3.04 13.46
CA GLU A 145 7.10 1.84 12.63
C GLU A 145 6.49 0.64 13.38
N ALA A 146 6.80 0.50 14.68
CA ALA A 146 6.20 -0.54 15.50
C ALA A 146 4.67 -0.39 15.59
N CYS A 147 4.16 0.84 15.75
CA CYS A 147 2.71 1.10 15.73
C CYS A 147 2.10 0.82 14.35
N ALA A 148 2.78 1.20 13.27
CA ALA A 148 2.34 0.91 11.90
C ALA A 148 2.21 -0.59 11.68
N LYS A 149 3.22 -1.37 12.06
CA LYS A 149 3.24 -2.84 11.97
C LYS A 149 2.13 -3.48 12.83
N ALA A 150 1.86 -2.94 14.02
CA ALA A 150 0.76 -3.40 14.87
C ALA A 150 -0.60 -3.17 14.20
N GLY A 151 -0.78 -2.04 13.52
CA GLY A 151 -1.96 -1.77 12.72
C GLY A 151 -2.17 -2.80 11.60
N ILE A 152 -1.11 -3.10 10.84
CA ILE A 152 -1.15 -4.11 9.77
C ILE A 152 -1.46 -5.50 10.33
N ALA A 153 -0.86 -5.86 11.47
CA ALA A 153 -1.12 -7.13 12.12
C ALA A 153 -2.60 -7.30 12.52
N ALA A 154 -3.28 -6.21 12.89
CA ALA A 154 -4.69 -6.22 13.27
C ALA A 154 -5.66 -6.48 12.09
N ILE A 155 -5.21 -6.36 10.86
CA ILE A 155 -6.01 -6.61 9.65
C ILE A 155 -5.47 -7.78 8.82
N ARG A 156 -4.53 -8.54 9.35
CA ARG A 156 -3.82 -9.61 8.61
C ARG A 156 -4.76 -10.60 7.94
N ASP A 157 -5.82 -11.01 8.62
CA ASP A 157 -6.84 -11.93 8.11
C ASP A 157 -7.59 -11.41 6.86
N LYS A 158 -7.51 -10.12 6.60
CA LYS A 158 -8.08 -9.46 5.41
C LYS A 158 -7.05 -9.27 4.29
N LEU A 159 -5.78 -9.54 4.56
CA LEU A 159 -4.68 -9.40 3.59
C LEU A 159 -4.26 -10.73 2.99
N ASP A 160 -4.60 -11.85 3.65
CA ASP A 160 -4.29 -13.22 3.23
C ASP A 160 -5.48 -13.79 2.44
N PHE A 161 -5.39 -13.84 1.09
CA PHE A 161 -6.38 -14.46 0.18
C PHE A 161 -5.76 -14.93 -1.14
#